data_9023c529547d00b46df61b5e0d835e61
#
_entry.id   9023c529547d00b46df61b5e0d835e61
#
_cell.length_a   1.000
_cell.length_b   1.000
_cell.length_c   1.000
_cell.angle_alpha   90.00
_cell.angle_beta   90.00
_cell.angle_gamma   90.00
#
_symmetry.space_group_name_H-M   'P 1'
#
loop_
_entity.id
_entity.type
_entity.pdbx_description
1 polymer ?
#
loop_
_entity_poly.entity_id
_entity_poly.type
_entity_poly.pdbx_seq_one_letter_code
_entity_poly.pdbx_strand_id
1 'polypeptide(L)'
;MQKQMKSLFTTMLAIGLFCQSQAADLFTPVQKTELRAPSVPLITSDPYLSIWSPYDKLNEGSTEHWTGTEHPLIGAVRVDGKVYRFMGKQTLEAILPMVKDEIWEGNYTFQQPAGSWTDIEYNANGWKAGKAAFGSSDRSMIGTPWKSEPDIWVRREFNLNEDLSNRPVYLKYSHDDVFELYLNGER
;
A
#
# COMPACT_ATOMS: atom_id res chain seq x y z
N MET A 1 63.04 0.37 38.88
CA MET A 1 62.19 1.42 38.31
C MET A 1 61.28 0.93 37.15
N GLN A 2 61.70 0.01 36.30
CA GLN A 2 60.91 -0.46 35.12
C GLN A 2 59.69 -1.34 35.42
N LYS A 3 59.68 -2.07 36.55
CA LYS A 3 58.55 -2.95 36.93
C LYS A 3 57.35 -2.19 37.50
N GLN A 4 57.55 -1.06 38.11
CA GLN A 4 56.49 -0.22 38.67
C GLN A 4 55.72 0.52 37.56
N MET A 5 56.43 0.93 36.49
CA MET A 5 55.85 1.69 35.38
C MET A 5 54.92 0.83 34.50
N LYS A 6 55.23 -0.49 34.36
CA LYS A 6 54.34 -1.40 33.58
C LYS A 6 53.02 -1.72 34.32
N SER A 7 53.04 -1.75 35.64
CA SER A 7 51.86 -1.98 36.48
C SER A 7 50.90 -0.77 36.42
N LEU A 8 51.44 0.44 36.43
CA LEU A 8 50.64 1.67 36.35
C LEU A 8 49.96 1.84 34.95
N PHE A 9 50.65 1.46 33.87
CA PHE A 9 50.11 1.51 32.52
C PHE A 9 49.00 0.46 32.31
N THR A 10 49.14 -0.73 32.87
CA THR A 10 48.13 -1.79 32.76
C THR A 10 46.88 -1.44 33.55
N THR A 11 47.02 -0.78 34.71
CA THR A 11 45.86 -0.34 35.53
C THR A 11 45.17 0.85 34.88
N MET A 12 45.85 1.79 34.27
CA MET A 12 45.22 2.89 33.52
C MET A 12 44.50 2.40 32.23
N LEU A 13 45.05 1.40 31.54
CA LEU A 13 44.40 0.83 30.36
C LEU A 13 43.14 0.05 30.73
N ALA A 14 43.10 -0.63 31.89
CA ALA A 14 41.96 -1.35 32.39
C ALA A 14 40.83 -0.40 32.84
N ILE A 15 41.13 0.77 33.38
CA ILE A 15 40.14 1.78 33.77
C ILE A 15 39.53 2.47 32.54
N GLY A 16 40.30 2.65 31.46
CA GLY A 16 39.82 3.24 30.20
C GLY A 16 38.82 2.36 29.42
N LEU A 17 38.89 1.04 29.62
CA LEU A 17 37.98 0.08 28.94
C LEU A 17 36.63 -0.10 29.63
N PHE A 18 36.47 0.31 30.89
CA PHE A 18 35.20 0.19 31.61
C PHE A 18 34.22 1.37 31.44
N CYS A 19 34.67 2.46 30.83
CA CYS A 19 33.79 3.65 30.61
C CYS A 19 32.99 3.65 29.29
N GLN A 20 33.11 2.63 28.45
CA GLN A 20 32.43 2.64 27.13
C GLN A 20 31.10 1.87 27.07
N SER A 21 30.64 1.24 28.15
CA SER A 21 29.48 0.36 28.05
C SER A 21 28.15 0.94 28.56
N GLN A 22 28.09 2.19 28.97
CA GLN A 22 26.85 2.72 29.56
C GLN A 22 26.08 3.74 28.69
N ALA A 23 26.66 4.19 27.57
CA ALA A 23 25.94 5.13 26.71
C ALA A 23 24.91 4.48 25.77
N ALA A 24 25.01 3.17 25.54
CA ALA A 24 24.10 2.47 24.64
C ALA A 24 22.74 2.13 25.29
N ASP A 25 22.68 2.04 26.62
CA ASP A 25 21.44 1.65 27.31
C ASP A 25 20.44 2.79 27.53
N LEU A 26 20.87 4.04 27.41
CA LEU A 26 20.01 5.21 27.61
C LEU A 26 18.93 5.38 26.52
N PHE A 27 19.13 4.77 25.37
CA PHE A 27 18.18 4.85 24.23
C PHE A 27 17.52 3.51 23.90
N THR A 28 17.81 2.47 24.64
CA THR A 28 17.14 1.18 24.47
C THR A 28 15.78 1.22 25.19
N PRO A 29 14.65 1.02 24.50
CA PRO A 29 13.35 0.98 25.16
C PRO A 29 13.34 -0.07 26.26
N VAL A 30 13.02 0.32 27.48
CA VAL A 30 12.99 -0.55 28.66
C VAL A 30 11.95 -1.67 28.53
N GLN A 31 10.95 -1.46 27.66
CA GLN A 31 9.92 -2.46 27.42
C GLN A 31 9.44 -2.33 25.96
N LYS A 32 9.54 -3.44 25.22
CA LYS A 32 8.79 -3.60 23.97
C LYS A 32 7.39 -4.06 24.33
N THR A 33 6.39 -3.29 23.93
CA THR A 33 4.99 -3.71 23.99
C THR A 33 4.51 -4.01 22.58
N GLU A 34 3.81 -5.11 22.41
CA GLU A 34 3.14 -5.48 21.17
C GLU A 34 1.80 -4.72 20.99
N LEU A 35 1.34 -4.10 22.09
CA LEU A 35 0.13 -3.29 22.06
C LEU A 35 0.40 -1.99 21.31
N ARG A 36 -0.31 -1.84 20.20
CA ARG A 36 -0.34 -0.61 19.42
C ARG A 36 -1.59 0.21 19.80
N ALA A 37 -1.42 1.50 19.98
CA ALA A 37 -2.56 2.40 20.09
C ALA A 37 -3.37 2.38 18.77
N PRO A 38 -4.70 2.38 18.81
CA PRO A 38 -5.54 2.41 17.62
C PRO A 38 -5.23 3.59 16.70
N SER A 39 -4.84 4.73 17.27
CA SER A 39 -4.42 5.90 16.55
C SER A 39 -3.40 6.69 17.38
N VAL A 40 -2.51 7.40 16.72
CA VAL A 40 -1.44 8.19 17.34
C VAL A 40 -1.70 9.68 17.10
N PRO A 41 -1.75 10.54 18.14
CA PRO A 41 -1.92 11.97 17.96
C PRO A 41 -0.67 12.60 17.34
N LEU A 42 -0.86 13.43 16.33
CA LEU A 42 0.20 14.18 15.66
C LEU A 42 0.13 15.66 16.00
N ILE A 43 -1.05 16.26 15.93
CA ILE A 43 -1.33 17.65 16.29
C ILE A 43 -2.60 17.66 17.10
N THR A 44 -2.54 18.15 18.33
CA THR A 44 -3.69 18.25 19.23
C THR A 44 -3.68 19.63 19.87
N SER A 45 -4.09 20.63 19.11
CA SER A 45 -4.09 22.03 19.57
C SER A 45 -5.40 22.40 20.28
N ASP A 46 -6.52 22.05 19.69
CA ASP A 46 -7.86 22.23 20.21
C ASP A 46 -8.82 21.19 19.61
N PRO A 47 -10.09 21.11 20.03
CA PRO A 47 -11.04 20.12 19.54
C PRO A 47 -11.30 20.15 18.03
N TYR A 48 -11.03 21.27 17.36
CA TYR A 48 -11.21 21.43 15.90
C TYR A 48 -9.92 21.15 15.12
N LEU A 49 -8.76 21.38 15.74
CA LEU A 49 -7.46 21.06 15.18
C LEU A 49 -6.82 19.90 15.97
N SER A 50 -7.31 18.72 15.73
CA SER A 50 -6.88 17.48 16.38
C SER A 50 -6.67 16.41 15.32
N ILE A 51 -5.41 16.19 14.94
CA ILE A 51 -5.02 15.35 13.82
C ILE A 51 -4.28 14.12 14.33
N TRP A 52 -4.70 12.97 13.87
CA TRP A 52 -4.26 11.66 14.32
C TRP A 52 -3.86 10.79 13.14
N SER A 53 -2.97 9.81 13.37
CA SER A 53 -2.63 8.77 12.41
C SER A 53 -3.10 7.41 12.91
N PRO A 54 -4.02 6.73 12.20
CA PRO A 54 -4.44 5.37 12.51
C PRO A 54 -3.50 4.30 11.93
N TYR A 55 -2.40 4.70 11.31
CA TYR A 55 -1.47 3.81 10.59
C TYR A 55 -0.17 3.60 11.35
N ASP A 56 0.52 2.48 11.03
CA ASP A 56 1.84 2.18 11.59
C ASP A 56 2.93 3.08 11.01
N LYS A 57 2.78 3.49 9.76
CA LYS A 57 3.67 4.45 9.09
C LYS A 57 2.87 5.66 8.64
N LEU A 58 3.47 6.82 8.76
CA LEU A 58 2.82 8.09 8.43
C LEU A 58 2.43 8.24 6.95
N ASN A 59 2.98 7.41 6.06
CA ASN A 59 2.73 7.44 4.61
C ASN A 59 1.80 6.32 4.12
N GLU A 60 1.20 5.53 5.01
CA GLU A 60 0.28 4.45 4.63
C GLU A 60 -1.13 4.95 4.29
N GLY A 61 -1.54 6.07 4.88
CA GLY A 61 -2.85 6.64 4.62
C GLY A 61 -2.98 8.12 4.96
N SER A 62 -4.18 8.63 4.83
CA SER A 62 -4.52 9.97 5.29
C SER A 62 -4.57 10.05 6.80
N THR A 63 -4.15 11.17 7.35
CA THR A 63 -4.43 11.52 8.74
C THR A 63 -5.90 11.86 8.92
N GLU A 64 -6.39 11.70 10.13
CA GLU A 64 -7.80 11.86 10.50
C GLU A 64 -7.95 12.81 11.69
N HIS A 65 -9.07 13.45 11.77
CA HIS A 65 -9.51 14.10 12.98
C HIS A 65 -9.82 13.04 14.05
N TRP A 66 -9.78 13.39 15.34
CA TRP A 66 -10.11 12.45 16.42
C TRP A 66 -11.50 11.81 16.31
N THR A 67 -12.40 12.41 15.55
CA THR A 67 -13.75 11.86 15.25
C THR A 67 -13.75 10.80 14.14
N GLY A 68 -12.59 10.47 13.53
CA GLY A 68 -12.48 9.57 12.40
C GLY A 68 -12.74 10.21 11.03
N THR A 69 -12.99 11.51 10.99
CA THR A 69 -13.14 12.23 9.71
C THR A 69 -11.77 12.50 9.10
N GLU A 70 -11.64 12.27 7.81
CA GLU A 70 -10.38 12.52 7.08
C GLU A 70 -9.97 14.00 7.22
N HIS A 71 -8.75 14.21 7.72
CA HIS A 71 -8.14 15.53 7.91
C HIS A 71 -6.68 15.43 7.47
N PRO A 72 -6.42 15.49 6.15
CA PRO A 72 -5.15 15.08 5.59
C PRO A 72 -4.02 16.04 5.88
N LEU A 73 -2.89 15.48 6.32
CA LEU A 73 -1.60 16.14 6.32
C LEU A 73 -0.68 15.48 5.29
N ILE A 74 0.11 16.31 4.62
CA ILE A 74 1.13 15.84 3.69
C ILE A 74 2.48 16.38 4.16
N GLY A 75 3.43 15.47 4.34
CA GLY A 75 4.82 15.78 4.65
C GLY A 75 5.75 15.27 3.56
N ALA A 76 6.56 16.16 3.02
CA ALA A 76 7.57 15.81 2.03
C ALA A 76 8.87 16.58 2.28
N VAL A 77 10.00 15.95 1.94
CA VAL A 77 11.32 16.55 1.97
C VAL A 77 11.96 16.46 0.59
N ARG A 78 12.63 17.51 0.18
CA ARG A 78 13.40 17.55 -1.08
C ARG A 78 14.89 17.45 -0.79
N VAL A 79 15.51 16.40 -1.34
CA VAL A 79 16.96 16.17 -1.23
C VAL A 79 17.53 15.98 -2.63
N ASP A 80 18.55 16.75 -2.99
CA ASP A 80 19.22 16.67 -4.30
C ASP A 80 18.24 16.67 -5.51
N GLY A 81 17.23 17.53 -5.44
CA GLY A 81 16.22 17.65 -6.49
C GLY A 81 15.12 16.60 -6.46
N LYS A 82 15.25 15.54 -5.68
CA LYS A 82 14.24 14.48 -5.52
C LYS A 82 13.33 14.77 -4.33
N VAL A 83 12.05 14.49 -4.50
CA VAL A 83 11.04 14.66 -3.44
C VAL A 83 10.76 13.30 -2.80
N TYR A 84 10.87 13.25 -1.49
CA TYR A 84 10.55 12.10 -0.66
C TYR A 84 9.37 12.44 0.24
N ARG A 85 8.28 11.74 0.08
CA ARG A 85 7.11 11.91 0.93
C ARG A 85 7.21 10.97 2.13
N PHE A 86 7.12 11.52 3.34
CA PHE A 86 7.17 10.77 4.59
C PHE A 86 5.82 10.75 5.34
N MET A 87 4.84 11.57 4.93
CA MET A 87 3.52 11.64 5.56
C MET A 87 2.42 11.84 4.53
N GLY A 88 1.24 11.28 4.82
CA GLY A 88 0.04 11.44 4.02
C GLY A 88 -0.12 10.39 2.92
N LYS A 89 -1.35 10.23 2.46
CA LYS A 89 -1.71 9.28 1.39
C LYS A 89 -1.18 9.74 0.04
N GLN A 90 -0.69 8.80 -0.75
CA GLN A 90 -0.38 9.07 -2.15
C GLN A 90 -1.66 8.95 -2.98
N THR A 91 -2.07 10.04 -3.58
CA THR A 91 -3.04 9.98 -4.66
C THR A 91 -2.27 9.70 -5.93
N LEU A 92 -2.54 8.55 -6.55
CA LEU A 92 -2.02 8.22 -7.87
C LEU A 92 -3.04 8.72 -8.89
N GLU A 93 -2.57 9.36 -9.93
CA GLU A 93 -3.40 9.69 -11.08
C GLU A 93 -3.87 8.39 -11.74
N ALA A 94 -5.16 8.31 -12.03
CA ALA A 94 -5.72 7.14 -12.68
C ALA A 94 -5.42 7.20 -14.18
N ILE A 95 -4.68 6.23 -14.68
CA ILE A 95 -4.42 6.05 -16.12
C ILE A 95 -5.68 5.48 -16.80
N LEU A 96 -6.34 4.55 -16.12
CA LEU A 96 -7.65 4.02 -16.50
C LEU A 96 -8.63 4.27 -15.37
N PRO A 97 -9.83 4.75 -15.66
CA PRO A 97 -10.82 5.03 -14.63
C PRO A 97 -11.27 3.76 -13.92
N MET A 98 -11.61 3.91 -12.65
CA MET A 98 -12.30 2.86 -11.90
C MET A 98 -13.79 2.87 -12.27
N VAL A 99 -14.46 1.74 -12.05
CA VAL A 99 -15.92 1.60 -12.33
C VAL A 99 -16.77 2.67 -11.66
N LYS A 100 -16.37 3.12 -10.47
CA LYS A 100 -17.07 4.20 -9.76
C LYS A 100 -16.94 5.57 -10.43
N ASP A 101 -15.92 5.77 -11.25
CA ASP A 101 -15.62 7.03 -11.94
C ASP A 101 -16.12 6.96 -13.39
N GLU A 102 -15.95 5.81 -14.04
CA GLU A 102 -16.41 5.56 -15.41
C GLU A 102 -16.68 4.06 -15.62
N ILE A 103 -17.85 3.74 -16.15
CA ILE A 103 -18.22 2.35 -16.43
C ILE A 103 -17.49 1.89 -17.69
N TRP A 104 -16.71 0.82 -17.57
CA TRP A 104 -16.08 0.16 -18.71
C TRP A 104 -16.86 -1.08 -19.15
N GLU A 105 -16.70 -1.48 -20.40
CA GLU A 105 -17.26 -2.70 -20.97
C GLU A 105 -16.17 -3.75 -21.21
N GLY A 106 -16.55 -5.01 -21.12
CA GLY A 106 -15.68 -6.15 -21.40
C GLY A 106 -16.47 -7.38 -21.82
N ASN A 107 -15.74 -8.41 -22.21
CA ASN A 107 -16.34 -9.70 -22.53
C ASN A 107 -16.31 -10.61 -21.32
N TYR A 108 -17.38 -11.38 -21.10
CA TYR A 108 -17.47 -12.32 -19.99
C TYR A 108 -18.13 -13.64 -20.39
N THR A 109 -17.83 -14.68 -19.64
CA THR A 109 -18.49 -15.98 -19.72
C THR A 109 -18.58 -16.61 -18.35
N PHE A 110 -19.60 -17.46 -18.16
CA PHE A 110 -19.74 -18.33 -16.99
C PHE A 110 -19.26 -19.75 -17.24
N GLN A 111 -18.84 -20.05 -18.44
CA GLN A 111 -18.29 -21.35 -18.81
C GLN A 111 -16.77 -21.25 -18.79
N GLN A 112 -16.13 -22.25 -18.17
CA GLN A 112 -14.69 -22.31 -18.13
C GLN A 112 -14.12 -22.26 -19.56
N PRO A 113 -13.26 -21.24 -19.85
CA PRO A 113 -12.71 -21.13 -21.18
C PRO A 113 -11.71 -22.25 -21.47
N ALA A 114 -11.65 -22.67 -22.70
CA ALA A 114 -10.67 -23.65 -23.17
C ALA A 114 -9.40 -22.96 -23.68
N GLY A 115 -8.24 -23.61 -23.52
CA GLY A 115 -6.96 -23.13 -24.04
C GLY A 115 -6.41 -21.94 -23.26
N SER A 116 -5.54 -21.18 -23.89
CA SER A 116 -4.84 -20.04 -23.30
C SER A 116 -5.71 -18.77 -23.31
N TRP A 117 -6.82 -18.80 -22.59
CA TRP A 117 -7.79 -17.70 -22.58
C TRP A 117 -7.22 -16.38 -22.01
N THR A 118 -6.10 -16.44 -21.33
CA THR A 118 -5.39 -15.28 -20.78
C THR A 118 -4.51 -14.57 -21.81
N ASP A 119 -4.21 -15.21 -22.92
CA ASP A 119 -3.35 -14.64 -23.96
C ASP A 119 -4.00 -13.44 -24.65
N ILE A 120 -3.17 -12.50 -25.07
CA ILE A 120 -3.63 -11.30 -25.74
C ILE A 120 -4.38 -11.59 -27.05
N GLU A 121 -3.93 -12.61 -27.79
CA GLU A 121 -4.50 -13.02 -29.07
C GLU A 121 -5.72 -13.97 -28.94
N TYR A 122 -6.18 -14.23 -27.72
CA TYR A 122 -7.32 -15.12 -27.51
C TYR A 122 -8.60 -14.55 -28.11
N ASN A 123 -9.27 -15.36 -28.91
CA ASN A 123 -10.54 -14.99 -29.53
C ASN A 123 -11.74 -15.26 -28.59
N ALA A 124 -12.29 -14.21 -28.02
CA ALA A 124 -13.43 -14.26 -27.14
C ALA A 124 -14.77 -14.06 -27.87
N ASN A 125 -14.89 -14.32 -29.17
CA ASN A 125 -16.10 -14.07 -29.97
C ASN A 125 -17.37 -14.76 -29.46
N GLY A 126 -17.26 -15.84 -28.69
CA GLY A 126 -18.38 -16.52 -28.07
C GLY A 126 -18.79 -15.98 -26.70
N TRP A 127 -18.07 -15.02 -26.17
CA TRP A 127 -18.35 -14.46 -24.87
C TRP A 127 -19.42 -13.36 -24.98
N LYS A 128 -20.11 -13.10 -23.86
CA LYS A 128 -21.09 -12.03 -23.79
C LYS A 128 -20.41 -10.69 -23.50
N ALA A 129 -20.91 -9.63 -24.09
CA ALA A 129 -20.53 -8.28 -23.67
C ALA A 129 -21.23 -7.91 -22.37
N GLY A 130 -20.50 -7.27 -21.47
CA GLY A 130 -21.03 -6.82 -20.18
C GLY A 130 -20.37 -5.56 -19.68
N LYS A 131 -21.12 -4.83 -18.85
CA LYS A 131 -20.65 -3.62 -18.18
C LYS A 131 -20.12 -3.97 -16.79
N ALA A 132 -18.99 -3.44 -16.44
CA ALA A 132 -18.47 -3.55 -15.07
C ALA A 132 -19.31 -2.65 -14.11
N ALA A 133 -19.39 -2.96 -12.81
CA ALA A 133 -18.85 -4.14 -12.16
C ALA A 133 -19.72 -5.36 -12.40
N PHE A 134 -19.10 -6.54 -12.26
CA PHE A 134 -19.80 -7.83 -12.30
C PHE A 134 -20.10 -8.29 -10.88
N GLY A 135 -21.32 -8.71 -10.59
CA GLY A 135 -21.66 -9.11 -9.22
C GLY A 135 -23.11 -9.47 -8.99
N SER A 136 -23.35 -9.92 -7.76
CA SER A 136 -24.66 -10.43 -7.31
C SER A 136 -25.37 -9.38 -6.54
N SER A 137 -25.76 -8.28 -6.87
CA SER A 137 -26.48 -7.52 -5.88
C SER A 137 -27.24 -6.30 -6.32
N ASP A 138 -27.89 -5.74 -5.35
CA ASP A 138 -28.65 -4.51 -5.31
C ASP A 138 -27.75 -3.25 -5.20
N ARG A 139 -26.44 -3.40 -5.34
CA ARG A 139 -25.51 -2.25 -5.33
C ARG A 139 -25.59 -1.53 -6.67
N SER A 140 -25.79 -0.23 -6.63
CA SER A 140 -25.92 0.64 -7.80
C SER A 140 -24.71 0.63 -8.76
N MET A 141 -23.57 0.07 -8.32
CA MET A 141 -22.37 -0.07 -9.15
C MET A 141 -22.34 -1.34 -10.01
N ILE A 142 -23.29 -2.28 -9.84
CA ILE A 142 -23.29 -3.50 -10.63
C ILE A 142 -23.89 -3.23 -12.00
N GLY A 143 -23.05 -3.33 -13.02
CA GLY A 143 -23.44 -3.19 -14.42
C GLY A 143 -23.90 -4.51 -15.05
N THR A 144 -23.28 -5.62 -14.65
CA THR A 144 -23.62 -6.97 -15.14
C THR A 144 -23.91 -7.91 -13.98
N PRO A 145 -25.13 -8.45 -13.88
CA PRO A 145 -25.51 -9.39 -12.83
C PRO A 145 -24.75 -10.73 -12.95
N TRP A 146 -24.23 -11.18 -11.82
CA TRP A 146 -23.68 -12.52 -11.61
C TRP A 146 -24.27 -13.08 -10.31
N LYS A 147 -25.27 -13.95 -10.41
CA LYS A 147 -26.10 -14.32 -9.24
C LYS A 147 -26.04 -15.79 -8.85
N SER A 148 -25.93 -16.68 -9.79
CA SER A 148 -26.11 -18.13 -9.57
C SER A 148 -24.99 -18.99 -10.12
N GLU A 149 -24.12 -18.42 -10.91
CA GLU A 149 -22.99 -19.16 -11.50
C GLU A 149 -21.81 -19.18 -10.51
N PRO A 150 -21.10 -20.30 -10.38
CA PRO A 150 -20.01 -20.43 -9.42
C PRO A 150 -18.83 -19.51 -9.77
N ASP A 151 -18.52 -19.39 -11.04
CA ASP A 151 -17.37 -18.64 -11.53
C ASP A 151 -17.74 -17.72 -12.68
N ILE A 152 -16.95 -16.69 -12.88
CA ILE A 152 -17.02 -15.78 -14.00
C ILE A 152 -15.61 -15.50 -14.54
N TRP A 153 -15.46 -15.56 -15.84
CA TRP A 153 -14.26 -15.14 -16.56
C TRP A 153 -14.55 -13.83 -17.27
N VAL A 154 -13.70 -12.83 -17.03
CA VAL A 154 -13.88 -11.49 -17.60
C VAL A 154 -12.63 -11.09 -18.34
N ARG A 155 -12.79 -10.57 -19.56
CA ARG A 155 -11.72 -9.93 -20.34
C ARG A 155 -12.04 -8.47 -20.55
N ARG A 156 -11.09 -7.62 -20.24
CA ARG A 156 -11.11 -6.20 -20.59
C ARG A 156 -9.95 -5.91 -21.53
N GLU A 157 -10.24 -5.30 -22.65
CA GLU A 157 -9.22 -4.78 -23.56
C GLU A 157 -9.20 -3.26 -23.45
N PHE A 158 -7.99 -2.70 -23.48
CA PHE A 158 -7.79 -1.26 -23.41
C PHE A 158 -6.48 -0.87 -24.08
N ASN A 159 -6.44 0.35 -24.58
CA ASN A 159 -5.24 0.95 -25.13
C ASN A 159 -4.71 2.01 -24.18
N LEU A 160 -3.41 2.02 -23.95
CA LEU A 160 -2.72 3.06 -23.21
C LEU A 160 -2.03 4.00 -24.20
N ASN A 161 -2.34 5.28 -24.08
CA ASN A 161 -1.73 6.31 -24.93
C ASN A 161 -0.43 6.87 -24.36
N GLU A 162 0.00 6.34 -23.21
CA GLU A 162 1.18 6.79 -22.48
C GLU A 162 2.25 5.69 -22.45
N ASP A 163 3.51 6.09 -22.53
CA ASP A 163 4.64 5.22 -22.25
C ASP A 163 4.80 5.05 -20.73
N LEU A 164 4.53 3.84 -20.24
CA LEU A 164 4.61 3.48 -18.82
C LEU A 164 5.91 2.76 -18.45
N SER A 165 6.82 2.54 -19.38
CA SER A 165 8.02 1.71 -19.20
C SER A 165 8.96 2.17 -18.09
N ASN A 166 8.94 3.45 -17.73
CA ASN A 166 9.88 4.05 -16.78
C ASN A 166 9.25 4.44 -15.43
N ARG A 167 8.02 4.03 -15.16
CA ARG A 167 7.34 4.34 -13.89
C ARG A 167 6.62 3.11 -13.33
N PRO A 168 6.54 2.96 -12.00
CA PRO A 168 5.74 1.91 -11.39
C PRO A 168 4.25 2.14 -11.70
N VAL A 169 3.57 1.08 -12.09
CA VAL A 169 2.14 1.07 -12.35
C VAL A 169 1.46 0.19 -11.31
N TYR A 170 0.32 0.64 -10.81
CA TYR A 170 -0.45 -0.07 -9.79
C TYR A 170 -1.84 -0.36 -10.31
N LEU A 171 -2.26 -1.59 -10.16
CA LEU A 171 -3.64 -1.99 -10.41
C LEU A 171 -4.43 -1.94 -9.10
N LYS A 172 -5.56 -1.25 -9.12
CA LYS A 172 -6.52 -1.28 -8.03
C LYS A 172 -7.74 -2.12 -8.42
N TYR A 173 -8.02 -3.13 -7.64
CA TYR A 173 -9.15 -4.04 -7.86
C TYR A 173 -9.94 -4.21 -6.58
N SER A 174 -11.16 -4.70 -6.71
CA SER A 174 -12.03 -5.09 -5.60
C SER A 174 -12.72 -6.40 -5.95
N HIS A 175 -12.65 -7.34 -5.04
CA HIS A 175 -13.27 -8.66 -5.16
C HIS A 175 -13.81 -9.08 -3.80
N ASP A 176 -14.63 -10.10 -3.77
CA ASP A 176 -15.25 -10.63 -2.56
C ASP A 176 -14.59 -11.95 -2.15
N ASP A 177 -14.51 -12.91 -3.08
CA ASP A 177 -13.92 -14.23 -2.88
C ASP A 177 -12.53 -14.37 -3.52
N VAL A 178 -12.17 -15.58 -3.91
CA VAL A 178 -10.91 -15.89 -4.61
C VAL A 178 -10.97 -15.36 -6.04
N PHE A 179 -9.90 -14.73 -6.50
CA PHE A 179 -9.79 -14.31 -7.88
C PHE A 179 -8.36 -14.51 -8.39
N GLU A 180 -8.25 -14.61 -9.69
CA GLU A 180 -6.99 -14.62 -10.42
C GLU A 180 -6.99 -13.48 -11.42
N LEU A 181 -5.85 -12.82 -11.55
CA LEU A 181 -5.66 -11.71 -12.47
C LEU A 181 -4.51 -11.99 -13.41
N TYR A 182 -4.74 -11.66 -14.67
CA TYR A 182 -3.74 -11.81 -15.73
C TYR A 182 -3.63 -10.52 -16.53
N LEU A 183 -2.43 -10.11 -16.85
CA LEU A 183 -2.15 -9.01 -17.75
C LEU A 183 -1.34 -9.54 -18.94
N ASN A 184 -1.92 -9.54 -20.13
CA ASN A 184 -1.31 -10.05 -21.35
C ASN A 184 -0.75 -11.48 -21.20
N GLY A 185 -1.47 -12.36 -20.51
CA GLY A 185 -1.07 -13.74 -20.27
C GLY A 185 -0.22 -13.98 -19.02
N GLU A 186 0.35 -12.97 -18.43
CA GLU A 186 1.13 -13.04 -17.20
C GLU A 186 0.25 -12.85 -15.96
N ARG A 187 0.43 -13.73 -14.93
CA ARG A 187 -0.32 -13.74 -13.67
C ARG A 187 0.27 -12.78 -12.65
#